data_f8cc255805fcd33f6a26c0590e0d5813
#
_entry.id   f8cc255805fcd33f6a26c0590e0d5813
#
_cell.length_a   1.000
_cell.length_b   1.000
_cell.length_c   1.000
_cell.angle_alpha   90.00
_cell.angle_beta   90.00
_cell.angle_gamma   90.00
#
_symmetry.space_group_name_H-M   'P 1'
#
loop_
_entity.id
_entity.type
_entity.pdbx_description
1 polymer ?
#
loop_
_entity_poly.entity_id
_entity_poly.type
_entity_poly.pdbx_seq_one_letter_code
_entity_poly.pdbx_strand_id
1 'polypeptide(L)'
;MATIHKLILGNCMSMEEIPDGSIHLMVTSPPYFNAPFDYKGLFKNYGQYLGVLRKFAQETFRVLQDGRIAVLNIDDMLIDGEKFPIVADATKIFQEAGFRYRDRIIWKKPDGYLRISRRSGVMLQNPYPMYFYPDNL
;
A
#
# COMPACT_ATOMS: atom_id res chain seq x y z
N MET A 1 -30.18 0.31 -14.98
CA MET A 1 -29.64 1.28 -14.00
C MET A 1 -28.50 2.04 -14.67
N ALA A 2 -28.45 3.35 -14.53
CA ALA A 2 -27.30 4.13 -14.99
C ALA A 2 -26.21 4.11 -13.91
N THR A 3 -24.96 3.86 -14.31
CA THR A 3 -23.80 3.97 -13.41
C THR A 3 -23.18 5.35 -13.60
N ILE A 4 -22.89 6.02 -12.50
CA ILE A 4 -22.23 7.33 -12.51
C ILE A 4 -20.78 7.13 -12.13
N HIS A 5 -19.86 7.60 -12.99
CA HIS A 5 -18.44 7.64 -12.71
C HIS A 5 -18.02 9.09 -12.46
N LYS A 6 -17.35 9.34 -11.34
CA LYS A 6 -16.81 10.65 -10.97
C LYS A 6 -15.30 10.53 -10.79
N LEU A 7 -14.54 11.29 -11.56
CA LEU A 7 -13.10 11.45 -11.36
C LEU A 7 -12.83 12.75 -10.60
N ILE A 8 -12.04 12.64 -9.54
CA ILE A 8 -11.61 13.79 -8.74
C ILE A 8 -10.08 13.82 -8.78
N LEU A 9 -9.52 14.89 -9.30
CA LEU A 9 -8.09 15.16 -9.24
C LEU A 9 -7.80 15.91 -7.93
N GLY A 10 -7.14 15.23 -6.98
CA GLY A 10 -6.88 15.81 -5.67
C GLY A 10 -5.89 15.00 -4.85
N ASN A 11 -5.74 15.39 -3.61
CA ASN A 11 -4.86 14.73 -2.65
C ASN A 11 -5.68 13.80 -1.74
N CYS A 12 -5.40 12.50 -1.79
CA CYS A 12 -6.10 11.52 -0.98
C CYS A 12 -5.88 11.66 0.55
N MET A 13 -4.97 12.51 0.97
CA MET A 13 -4.79 12.88 2.38
C MET A 13 -5.77 13.97 2.85
N SER A 14 -6.58 14.54 1.94
CA SER A 14 -7.60 15.55 2.21
C SER A 14 -8.66 15.44 1.09
N MET A 15 -9.64 14.60 1.29
CA MET A 15 -10.70 14.31 0.31
C MET A 15 -11.94 15.17 0.61
N GLU A 16 -11.77 16.49 0.60
CA GLU A 16 -12.80 17.47 1.01
C GLU A 16 -14.08 17.37 0.19
N GLU A 17 -13.99 16.91 -1.06
CA GLU A 17 -15.14 16.74 -1.95
C GLU A 17 -15.99 15.51 -1.62
N ILE A 18 -15.52 14.66 -0.70
CA ILE A 18 -16.21 13.45 -0.30
C ILE A 18 -16.79 13.64 1.10
N PRO A 19 -18.11 13.57 1.27
CA PRO A 19 -18.76 13.71 2.57
C PRO A 19 -18.36 12.57 3.53
N ASP A 20 -18.43 12.86 4.83
CA ASP A 20 -18.21 11.87 5.88
C ASP A 20 -19.17 10.70 5.74
N GLY A 21 -18.69 9.49 5.96
CA GLY A 21 -19.50 8.28 5.98
C GLY A 21 -20.28 7.98 4.69
N SER A 22 -19.84 8.49 3.54
CA SER A 22 -20.56 8.37 2.27
C SER A 22 -20.05 7.23 1.38
N ILE A 23 -18.87 6.69 1.66
CA ILE A 23 -18.21 5.67 0.83
C ILE A 23 -18.49 4.27 1.39
N HIS A 24 -18.83 3.34 0.52
CA HIS A 24 -19.12 1.96 0.90
C HIS A 24 -17.94 1.00 0.75
N LEU A 25 -16.99 1.32 -0.11
CA LEU A 25 -15.79 0.50 -0.34
C LEU A 25 -14.64 1.40 -0.77
N MET A 26 -13.49 1.22 -0.14
CA MET A 26 -12.22 1.77 -0.60
C MET A 26 -11.30 0.63 -1.02
N VAL A 27 -10.74 0.72 -2.23
CA VAL A 27 -9.71 -0.19 -2.73
C VAL A 27 -8.57 0.63 -3.30
N THR A 28 -7.37 0.43 -2.81
CA THR A 28 -6.21 1.16 -3.30
C THR A 28 -4.91 0.38 -3.16
N SER A 29 -3.92 0.80 -3.95
CA SER A 29 -2.52 0.43 -3.80
C SER A 29 -1.75 1.73 -3.55
N PRO A 30 -1.42 2.06 -2.31
CA PRO A 30 -0.66 3.27 -2.02
C PRO A 30 0.75 3.18 -2.62
N PRO A 31 1.45 4.31 -2.83
CA PRO A 31 2.82 4.27 -3.28
C PRO A 31 3.67 3.45 -2.31
N TYR A 32 4.56 2.63 -2.84
CA TYR A 32 5.51 1.90 -2.02
C TYR A 32 6.66 2.82 -1.59
N PHE A 33 7.15 2.64 -0.38
CA PHE A 33 8.27 3.43 0.11
C PHE A 33 9.47 3.36 -0.84
N ASN A 34 9.79 4.48 -1.48
CA ASN A 34 10.93 4.67 -2.38
C ASN A 34 11.22 3.49 -3.33
N ALA A 35 10.19 2.82 -3.83
CA ALA A 35 10.35 1.74 -4.79
C ALA A 35 11.24 2.20 -5.98
N PRO A 36 12.30 1.45 -6.31
CA PRO A 36 13.36 1.94 -7.20
C PRO A 36 12.90 2.34 -8.60
N PHE A 37 11.81 1.73 -9.08
CA PHE A 37 11.33 1.95 -10.44
C PHE A 37 10.27 3.04 -10.54
N ASP A 38 9.43 3.17 -9.51
CA ASP A 38 8.26 4.03 -9.58
C ASP A 38 8.37 5.26 -8.67
N TYR A 39 9.01 5.12 -7.52
CA TYR A 39 8.96 6.12 -6.45
C TYR A 39 10.31 6.43 -5.83
N LYS A 40 11.40 6.27 -6.59
CA LYS A 40 12.75 6.50 -6.08
C LYS A 40 12.89 7.93 -5.56
N GLY A 41 13.23 8.06 -4.28
CA GLY A 41 13.45 9.36 -3.64
C GLY A 41 12.17 10.18 -3.40
N LEU A 42 10.98 9.61 -3.54
CA LEU A 42 9.73 10.29 -3.26
C LEU A 42 9.62 10.70 -1.78
N PHE A 43 10.13 9.89 -0.88
CA PHE A 43 10.13 10.15 0.55
C PHE A 43 11.56 10.32 1.07
N LYS A 44 11.78 11.31 1.92
CA LYS A 44 13.09 11.58 2.53
C LYS A 44 13.53 10.46 3.48
N ASN A 45 12.58 9.85 4.16
CA ASN A 45 12.80 8.74 5.09
C ASN A 45 11.50 7.95 5.30
N TYR A 46 11.63 6.81 5.95
CA TYR A 46 10.51 5.92 6.22
C TYR A 46 9.45 6.55 7.14
N GLY A 47 9.86 7.37 8.10
CA GLY A 47 8.93 8.10 8.97
C GLY A 47 8.03 9.07 8.21
N GLN A 48 8.55 9.76 7.19
CA GLN A 48 7.75 10.61 6.30
C GLN A 48 6.71 9.79 5.53
N TYR A 49 7.11 8.64 5.01
CA TYR A 49 6.20 7.71 4.34
C TYR A 49 5.05 7.26 5.26
N LEU A 50 5.38 6.83 6.48
CA LEU A 50 4.38 6.44 7.47
C LEU A 50 3.46 7.61 7.86
N GLY A 51 3.99 8.83 7.88
CA GLY A 51 3.21 10.05 8.11
C GLY A 51 2.14 10.28 7.03
N VAL A 52 2.48 10.01 5.77
CA VAL A 52 1.52 10.06 4.64
C VAL A 52 0.45 8.98 4.81
N LEU A 53 0.85 7.75 5.15
CA LEU A 53 -0.11 6.67 5.40
C LEU A 53 -1.07 6.98 6.55
N ARG A 54 -0.60 7.63 7.63
CA ARG A 54 -1.47 8.04 8.75
C ARG A 54 -2.55 9.02 8.32
N LYS A 55 -2.18 10.06 7.60
CA LYS A 55 -3.15 11.04 7.06
C LYS A 55 -4.15 10.38 6.14
N PHE A 56 -3.68 9.54 5.25
CA PHE A 56 -4.53 8.78 4.36
C PHE A 56 -5.49 7.84 5.11
N ALA A 57 -5.01 7.14 6.14
CA ALA A 57 -5.85 6.27 6.96
C ALA A 57 -6.95 7.03 7.70
N GLN A 58 -6.62 8.20 8.28
CA GLN A 58 -7.57 9.07 8.96
C GLN A 58 -8.65 9.56 8.00
N GLU A 59 -8.25 10.02 6.82
CA GLU A 59 -9.18 10.52 5.81
C GLU A 59 -10.06 9.39 5.25
N THR A 60 -9.48 8.22 5.01
CA THR A 60 -10.23 7.03 4.62
C THR A 60 -11.26 6.64 5.68
N PHE A 61 -10.90 6.72 6.95
CA PHE A 61 -11.82 6.43 8.05
C PHE A 61 -12.98 7.41 8.10
N ARG A 62 -12.71 8.70 7.87
CA ARG A 62 -13.73 9.75 7.83
C ARG A 62 -14.77 9.52 6.72
N VAL A 63 -14.31 9.21 5.50
CA VAL A 63 -15.21 9.10 4.34
C VAL A 63 -15.96 7.77 4.27
N LEU A 64 -15.42 6.71 4.87
CA LEU A 64 -16.08 5.40 4.86
C LEU A 64 -17.25 5.36 5.84
N GLN A 65 -18.37 4.81 5.38
CA GLN A 65 -19.52 4.52 6.22
C GLN A 65 -19.19 3.42 7.22
N ASP A 66 -19.77 3.51 8.41
CA ASP A 66 -19.63 2.49 9.45
C ASP A 66 -19.96 1.08 8.94
N GLY A 67 -19.14 0.11 9.34
CA GLY A 67 -19.29 -1.29 8.92
C GLY A 67 -18.81 -1.60 7.50
N ARG A 68 -18.25 -0.62 6.78
CA ARG A 68 -17.73 -0.80 5.43
C ARG A 68 -16.23 -1.12 5.42
N ILE A 69 -15.71 -1.47 4.25
CA ILE A 69 -14.40 -2.11 4.11
C ILE A 69 -13.42 -1.21 3.35
N ALA A 70 -12.23 -1.09 3.91
CA ALA A 70 -11.05 -0.57 3.23
C ALA A 70 -10.13 -1.73 2.84
N VAL A 71 -9.71 -1.79 1.59
CA VAL A 71 -8.79 -2.79 1.05
C VAL A 71 -7.50 -2.12 0.60
N LEU A 72 -6.38 -2.53 1.16
CA LEU A 72 -5.04 -2.12 0.74
C LEU A 72 -4.34 -3.27 0.01
N ASN A 73 -3.96 -3.02 -1.23
CA ASN A 73 -3.02 -3.89 -1.94
C ASN A 73 -1.61 -3.35 -1.75
N ILE A 74 -0.84 -3.96 -0.85
CA ILE A 74 0.44 -3.47 -0.38
C ILE A 74 1.38 -4.64 -0.07
N ASP A 75 2.69 -4.40 -0.14
CA ASP A 75 3.71 -5.38 0.21
C ASP A 75 4.88 -4.67 0.92
N ASP A 76 5.71 -5.46 1.59
CA ASP A 76 6.96 -4.98 2.18
C ASP A 76 7.98 -4.64 1.10
N MET A 77 8.87 -3.70 1.40
CA MET A 77 9.92 -3.28 0.45
C MET A 77 11.31 -3.61 0.96
N LEU A 78 12.15 -4.07 0.02
CA LEU A 78 13.59 -4.18 0.21
C LEU A 78 14.26 -3.01 -0.54
N ILE A 79 14.95 -2.15 0.19
CA ILE A 79 15.63 -0.96 -0.36
C ILE A 79 17.05 -0.93 0.20
N ASP A 80 18.03 -0.89 -0.67
CA ASP A 80 19.45 -0.84 -0.32
C ASP A 80 19.88 -1.89 0.72
N GLY A 81 19.28 -3.09 0.65
CA GLY A 81 19.58 -4.20 1.55
C GLY A 81 18.79 -4.21 2.87
N GLU A 82 17.99 -3.18 3.14
CA GLU A 82 17.12 -3.10 4.31
C GLU A 82 15.67 -3.42 3.95
N LYS A 83 15.03 -4.29 4.73
CA LYS A 83 13.62 -4.65 4.54
C LYS A 83 12.71 -3.82 5.43
N PHE A 84 11.79 -3.11 4.81
CA PHE A 84 10.80 -2.27 5.49
C PHE A 84 9.47 -3.02 5.64
N PRO A 85 8.98 -3.21 6.89
CA PRO A 85 7.77 -4.00 7.19
C PRO A 85 6.49 -3.17 6.95
N ILE A 86 6.28 -2.73 5.73
CA ILE A 86 5.20 -1.80 5.37
C ILE A 86 3.82 -2.38 5.70
N VAL A 87 3.63 -3.67 5.47
CA VAL A 87 2.33 -4.33 5.75
C VAL A 87 1.98 -4.28 7.22
N ALA A 88 2.96 -4.55 8.10
CA ALA A 88 2.74 -4.51 9.54
C ALA A 88 2.46 -3.08 10.03
N ASP A 89 3.25 -2.11 9.57
CA ASP A 89 3.10 -0.72 9.97
C ASP A 89 1.80 -0.11 9.43
N ALA A 90 1.44 -0.40 8.18
CA ALA A 90 0.15 0.03 7.63
C ALA A 90 -1.03 -0.56 8.41
N THR A 91 -0.96 -1.83 8.79
CA THR A 91 -1.99 -2.47 9.64
C THR A 91 -2.19 -1.71 10.95
N LYS A 92 -1.09 -1.40 11.66
CA LYS A 92 -1.15 -0.63 12.90
C LYS A 92 -1.70 0.77 12.70
N ILE A 93 -1.24 1.47 11.67
CA ILE A 93 -1.69 2.82 11.32
C ILE A 93 -3.21 2.86 11.08
N PHE A 94 -3.75 1.89 10.34
CA PHE A 94 -5.19 1.82 10.11
C PHE A 94 -5.96 1.47 11.39
N GLN A 95 -5.43 0.60 12.25
CA GLN A 95 -6.02 0.34 13.55
C GLN A 95 -6.02 1.59 14.45
N GLU A 96 -4.94 2.35 14.46
CA GLU A 96 -4.84 3.63 15.18
C GLU A 96 -5.84 4.68 14.66
N ALA A 97 -6.14 4.65 13.38
CA ALA A 97 -7.17 5.50 12.77
C ALA A 97 -8.62 5.09 13.11
N GLY A 98 -8.81 3.92 13.74
CA GLY A 98 -10.13 3.42 14.17
C GLY A 98 -10.63 2.18 13.44
N PHE A 99 -9.91 1.70 12.44
CA PHE A 99 -10.29 0.48 11.72
C PHE A 99 -10.11 -0.77 12.58
N ARG A 100 -11.00 -1.74 12.39
CA ARG A 100 -10.81 -3.09 12.92
C ARG A 100 -10.12 -3.95 11.86
N TYR A 101 -8.97 -4.52 12.20
CA TYR A 101 -8.32 -5.49 11.33
C TYR A 101 -9.24 -6.70 11.12
N ARG A 102 -9.50 -7.02 9.87
CA ARG A 102 -10.41 -8.10 9.52
C ARG A 102 -9.69 -9.33 9.03
N ASP A 103 -8.87 -9.18 7.99
CA ASP A 103 -8.21 -10.33 7.38
C ASP A 103 -7.03 -9.89 6.50
N ARG A 104 -6.21 -10.87 6.13
CA ARG A 104 -5.12 -10.74 5.18
C ARG A 104 -5.29 -11.72 4.02
N ILE A 105 -5.45 -11.18 2.81
CA ILE A 105 -5.52 -11.96 1.59
C ILE A 105 -4.13 -11.98 0.96
N ILE A 106 -3.60 -13.17 0.68
CA ILE A 106 -2.33 -13.33 -0.02
C ILE A 106 -2.60 -13.49 -1.51
N TRP A 107 -2.18 -12.49 -2.29
CA TRP A 107 -2.21 -12.60 -3.73
C TRP A 107 -0.95 -13.32 -4.20
N LYS A 108 -1.04 -14.63 -4.42
CA LYS A 108 0.03 -15.42 -5.00
C LYS A 108 0.12 -15.14 -6.49
N LYS A 109 1.23 -14.54 -6.92
CA LYS A 109 1.54 -14.36 -8.34
C LYS A 109 2.10 -15.66 -8.92
N PRO A 110 1.94 -15.91 -10.24
CA PRO A 110 2.58 -17.04 -10.91
C PRO A 110 4.09 -17.06 -10.65
N ASP A 111 4.65 -18.25 -10.56
CA ASP A 111 6.09 -18.44 -10.33
C ASP A 111 6.90 -17.75 -11.44
N GLY A 112 7.93 -17.03 -11.06
CA GLY A 112 8.79 -16.27 -11.98
C GLY A 112 8.20 -14.96 -12.50
N TYR A 113 6.92 -14.66 -12.23
CA TYR A 113 6.30 -13.45 -12.72
C TYR A 113 6.63 -12.24 -11.83
N LEU A 114 6.97 -11.11 -12.41
CA LEU A 114 7.17 -9.78 -11.77
C LEU A 114 8.21 -9.66 -10.66
N ARG A 115 8.48 -10.69 -9.89
CA ARG A 115 9.61 -10.65 -8.96
C ARG A 115 10.92 -10.51 -9.71
N ILE A 116 10.97 -11.08 -10.89
CA ILE A 116 12.07 -10.91 -11.83
C ILE A 116 12.17 -9.46 -12.30
N SER A 117 11.06 -8.81 -12.67
CA SER A 117 11.10 -7.46 -13.21
C SER A 117 11.57 -6.40 -12.19
N ARG A 118 11.15 -6.51 -10.95
CA ARG A 118 11.61 -5.60 -9.88
C ARG A 118 13.05 -5.87 -9.44
N ARG A 119 13.58 -7.04 -9.75
CA ARG A 119 14.85 -7.52 -9.24
C ARG A 119 15.74 -8.12 -10.30
N SER A 120 15.39 -7.92 -11.55
CA SER A 120 16.22 -8.41 -12.66
C SER A 120 17.66 -7.93 -12.54
N GLY A 121 17.89 -6.68 -12.14
CA GLY A 121 19.23 -6.17 -11.84
C GLY A 121 19.90 -6.90 -10.70
N VAL A 122 19.19 -7.18 -9.63
CA VAL A 122 19.72 -7.94 -8.48
C VAL A 122 19.97 -9.39 -8.86
N MET A 123 19.08 -10.00 -9.62
CA MET A 123 19.26 -11.38 -10.08
C MET A 123 20.43 -11.55 -11.06
N LEU A 124 20.69 -10.56 -11.88
CA LEU A 124 21.82 -10.58 -12.78
C LEU A 124 23.16 -10.33 -12.05
N GLN A 125 23.15 -9.60 -10.96
CA GLN A 125 24.33 -9.20 -10.23
C GLN A 125 24.62 -10.07 -9.02
N ASN A 126 23.59 -10.69 -8.44
CA ASN A 126 23.71 -11.46 -7.20
C ASN A 126 23.12 -12.86 -7.39
N PRO A 127 23.89 -13.92 -7.12
CA PRO A 127 23.42 -15.30 -7.25
C PRO A 127 22.39 -15.72 -6.18
N TYR A 128 22.19 -14.90 -5.15
CA TYR A 128 21.29 -15.24 -4.03
C TYR A 128 19.87 -14.67 -4.08
N PRO A 129 19.47 -13.89 -5.02
CA PRO A 129 18.15 -13.26 -5.00
C PRO A 129 16.98 -14.24 -4.98
N MET A 130 17.20 -15.42 -5.45
CA MET A 130 16.18 -16.48 -5.51
C MET A 130 15.76 -16.99 -4.15
N TYR A 131 16.61 -16.87 -3.15
CA TYR A 131 16.35 -17.39 -1.80
C TYR A 131 15.38 -16.55 -0.98
N PHE A 132 15.15 -15.34 -1.41
CA PHE A 132 14.34 -14.40 -0.66
C PHE A 132 12.85 -14.52 -0.92
N TYR A 133 12.47 -15.39 -1.84
CA TYR A 133 11.13 -15.36 -2.33
C TYR A 133 10.28 -16.54 -1.98
N PRO A 134 10.78 -17.72 -2.00
CA PRO A 134 10.02 -18.87 -1.53
C PRO A 134 9.57 -18.68 -0.09
N ASP A 135 10.43 -18.01 0.67
CA ASP A 135 10.27 -17.86 2.11
C ASP A 135 9.30 -16.76 2.51
N ASN A 136 8.84 -16.01 1.55
CA ASN A 136 7.87 -14.94 1.77
C ASN A 136 6.43 -15.39 1.53
N LEU A 137 6.23 -16.65 1.55
CA LEU A 137 4.94 -17.27 1.33
C LEU A 137 4.24 -17.56 2.64
#